data_5de3dc1271b08ff0bc6c01fa90115f01
#
_entry.id   5de3dc1271b08ff0bc6c01fa90115f01
#
_cell.length_a   1.000
_cell.length_b   1.000
_cell.length_c   1.000
_cell.angle_alpha   90.00
_cell.angle_beta   90.00
_cell.angle_gamma   90.00
#
_symmetry.space_group_name_H-M   'P 1'
#
loop_
_entity.id
_entity.type
_entity.pdbx_description
1 polymer ?
#
loop_
_entity_poly.entity_id
_entity_poly.type
_entity_poly.pdbx_seq_one_letter_code
_entity_poly.pdbx_strand_id
1 'polypeptide(L)'
;PFRDNSCLVEYTFFTPTIHTSDELKETLDSYIEDTLGQYNLIRSEYGVIPMTPKLPALDSLKNVYKIGIRSGATRASTGYTFLNIQKQSEFFAEKIRGINSKNKKK
;
A
#
# COMPACT_ATOMS: atom_id res chain seq x y z
N PRO A 1 7.09 -9.17 -16.16
CA PRO A 1 5.98 -9.70 -16.97
C PRO A 1 5.13 -10.67 -16.15
N PHE A 2 3.79 -10.61 -16.35
CA PHE A 2 2.86 -11.57 -15.74
C PHE A 2 2.52 -12.73 -16.67
N ARG A 3 2.60 -12.49 -17.96
CA ARG A 3 2.39 -13.42 -19.06
C ARG A 3 3.29 -12.99 -20.22
N ASP A 4 3.37 -13.80 -21.26
CA ASP A 4 4.24 -13.55 -22.39
C ASP A 4 4.07 -12.18 -23.05
N ASN A 5 2.87 -11.59 -22.98
CA ASN A 5 2.52 -10.32 -23.59
C ASN A 5 1.97 -9.28 -22.62
N SER A 6 2.17 -9.42 -21.31
CA SER A 6 1.70 -8.44 -20.34
C SER A 6 2.70 -8.19 -19.22
N CYS A 7 2.80 -6.95 -18.80
CA CYS A 7 3.67 -6.52 -17.70
C CYS A 7 2.99 -5.47 -16.83
N LEU A 8 3.48 -5.33 -15.62
CA LEU A 8 3.24 -4.18 -14.75
C LEU A 8 4.42 -3.23 -14.91
N VAL A 9 4.11 -1.98 -15.14
CA VAL A 9 5.09 -0.90 -15.09
C VAL A 9 4.65 0.06 -13.97
N GLU A 10 5.58 0.40 -13.09
CA GLU A 10 5.35 1.28 -11.95
C GLU A 10 6.32 2.46 -12.03
N TYR A 11 5.79 3.65 -11.83
CA TYR A 11 6.55 4.88 -11.68
C TYR A 11 6.33 5.42 -10.28
N THR A 12 7.37 5.42 -9.47
CA THR A 12 7.33 5.88 -8.08
C THR A 12 8.44 6.88 -7.83
N PHE A 13 8.14 7.97 -7.17
CA PHE A 13 9.16 8.90 -6.72
C PHE A 13 8.84 9.54 -5.37
N PHE A 14 9.88 10.02 -4.72
CA PHE A 14 9.80 10.68 -3.44
C PHE A 14 9.79 12.20 -3.65
N THR A 15 8.76 12.84 -3.12
CA THR A 15 8.58 14.29 -3.29
C THR A 15 7.89 14.89 -2.07
N PRO A 16 8.21 16.14 -1.70
CA PRO A 16 7.48 16.84 -0.64
C PRO A 16 6.12 17.38 -1.10
N THR A 17 5.85 17.38 -2.42
CA THR A 17 4.61 17.85 -3.01
C THR A 17 3.82 16.71 -3.61
N ILE A 18 2.50 16.79 -3.53
CA ILE A 18 1.62 15.82 -4.17
C ILE A 18 1.45 16.21 -5.64
N HIS A 19 1.77 15.29 -6.53
CA HIS A 19 1.52 15.41 -7.97
C HIS A 19 0.15 14.84 -8.31
N THR A 20 -0.44 15.34 -9.37
CA THR A 20 -1.70 14.82 -9.88
C THR A 20 -1.50 13.48 -10.58
N SER A 21 -2.57 12.70 -10.69
CA SER A 21 -2.54 11.45 -11.45
C SER A 21 -2.15 11.67 -12.92
N ASP A 22 -2.56 12.79 -13.50
CA ASP A 22 -2.32 13.08 -14.92
C ASP A 22 -0.85 13.40 -15.18
N GLU A 23 -0.19 14.21 -14.33
CA GLU A 23 1.25 14.47 -14.44
C GLU A 23 2.09 13.19 -14.36
N LEU A 24 1.74 12.29 -13.42
CA LEU A 24 2.44 11.02 -13.30
C LEU A 24 2.17 10.09 -14.47
N LYS A 25 0.93 10.11 -14.96
CA LYS A 25 0.54 9.30 -16.10
C LYS A 25 1.27 9.70 -17.37
N GLU A 26 1.38 10.98 -17.68
CA GLU A 26 2.13 11.48 -18.84
C GLU A 26 3.59 11.01 -18.80
N THR A 27 4.24 11.12 -17.65
CA THR A 27 5.63 10.66 -17.50
C THR A 27 5.75 9.14 -17.69
N LEU A 28 4.81 8.38 -17.15
CA LEU A 28 4.80 6.93 -17.26
C LEU A 28 4.51 6.47 -18.69
N ASP A 29 3.53 7.08 -19.35
CA ASP A 29 3.18 6.77 -20.74
C ASP A 29 4.35 7.04 -21.68
N SER A 30 5.04 8.18 -21.55
CA SER A 30 6.24 8.50 -22.32
C SER A 30 7.34 7.44 -22.14
N TYR A 31 7.60 7.03 -20.90
CA TYR A 31 8.58 5.99 -20.62
C TYR A 31 8.20 4.64 -21.25
N ILE A 32 6.92 4.27 -21.19
CA ILE A 32 6.45 3.00 -21.75
C ILE A 32 6.57 3.02 -23.29
N GLU A 33 6.15 4.10 -23.94
CA GLU A 33 6.25 4.25 -25.40
C GLU A 33 7.69 4.19 -25.87
N ASP A 34 8.61 4.88 -25.18
CA ASP A 34 10.04 4.88 -25.52
C ASP A 34 10.70 3.53 -25.29
N THR A 35 10.26 2.75 -24.30
CA THR A 35 10.92 1.51 -23.88
C THR A 35 10.29 0.28 -24.51
N LEU A 36 8.97 0.22 -24.60
CA LEU A 36 8.20 -0.96 -25.01
C LEU A 36 7.48 -0.76 -26.35
N GLY A 37 7.35 0.48 -26.84
CA GLY A 37 6.60 0.82 -28.04
C GLY A 37 5.09 0.84 -27.80
N GLN A 38 4.32 0.50 -28.84
CA GLN A 38 2.86 0.49 -28.75
C GLN A 38 2.34 -0.54 -27.75
N TYR A 39 1.41 -0.14 -26.91
CA TYR A 39 0.81 -0.99 -25.88
C TYR A 39 -0.69 -0.79 -25.76
N ASN A 40 -1.36 -1.76 -25.15
CA ASN A 40 -2.76 -1.65 -24.74
C ASN A 40 -2.83 -1.57 -23.23
N LEU A 41 -3.32 -0.46 -22.71
CA LEU A 41 -3.52 -0.29 -21.27
C LEU A 41 -4.68 -1.17 -20.79
N ILE A 42 -4.39 -2.12 -19.91
CA ILE A 42 -5.38 -3.01 -19.30
C ILE A 42 -5.97 -2.35 -18.04
N ARG A 43 -5.10 -1.74 -17.21
CA ARG A 43 -5.50 -1.13 -15.94
C ARG A 43 -4.45 -0.10 -15.51
N SER A 44 -4.90 0.98 -14.91
CA SER A 44 -4.01 1.90 -14.19
C SER A 44 -4.50 2.13 -12.77
N GLU A 45 -3.55 2.39 -11.87
CA GLU A 45 -3.80 2.75 -10.49
C GLU A 45 -2.91 3.94 -10.13
N TYR A 46 -3.41 4.77 -9.24
CA TYR A 46 -2.69 5.89 -8.66
C TYR A 46 -2.83 5.85 -7.15
N GLY A 47 -1.77 6.18 -6.44
CA GLY A 47 -1.79 6.25 -4.99
C GLY A 47 -0.69 7.13 -4.41
N VAL A 48 -0.94 7.64 -3.22
CA VAL A 48 0.05 8.39 -2.43
C VAL A 48 0.31 7.64 -1.14
N ILE A 49 1.58 7.36 -0.87
CA ILE A 49 2.01 6.75 0.38
C ILE A 49 2.58 7.85 1.28
N PRO A 50 1.91 8.23 2.36
CA PRO A 50 2.40 9.25 3.27
C PRO A 50 3.62 8.74 4.03
N MET A 51 4.77 9.38 3.84
CA MET A 51 6.00 9.09 4.56
C MET A 51 6.14 10.07 5.73
N THR A 52 5.42 9.81 6.81
CA THR A 52 5.41 10.69 7.99
C THR A 52 5.82 9.94 9.25
N PRO A 53 6.65 10.54 10.13
CA PRO A 53 6.94 9.97 11.44
C PRO A 53 5.76 10.17 12.42
N LYS A 54 4.79 11.01 12.08
CA LYS A 54 3.62 11.27 12.92
C LYS A 54 2.68 10.07 12.87
N LEU A 55 2.52 9.40 14.00
CA LEU A 55 1.54 8.33 14.12
C LEU A 55 0.11 8.89 13.94
N PRO A 56 -0.74 8.20 13.18
CA PRO A 56 -2.15 8.56 13.10
C PRO A 56 -2.78 8.54 14.48
N ALA A 57 -3.66 9.51 14.76
CA ALA A 57 -4.41 9.52 16.01
C ALA A 57 -5.11 8.16 16.18
N LEU A 58 -4.93 7.57 17.35
CA LEU A 58 -5.65 6.37 17.76
C LEU A 58 -7.06 6.81 18.15
N ASP A 59 -7.99 6.81 17.20
CA ASP A 59 -9.39 6.93 17.54
C ASP A 59 -9.77 5.68 18.33
N SER A 60 -10.10 5.86 19.57
CA SER A 60 -10.47 4.78 20.50
C SER A 60 -11.90 4.27 20.25
N LEU A 61 -12.23 4.01 18.98
CA LEU A 61 -13.48 3.33 18.66
C LEU A 61 -13.37 1.88 19.13
N LYS A 62 -14.26 1.51 20.03
CA LYS A 62 -14.32 0.15 20.57
C LYS A 62 -14.53 -0.85 19.41
N ASN A 63 -13.68 -1.86 19.35
CA ASN A 63 -13.70 -2.92 18.33
C ASN A 63 -13.32 -2.48 16.89
N VAL A 64 -12.69 -1.33 16.70
CA VAL A 64 -12.13 -0.91 15.42
C VAL A 64 -10.61 -0.90 15.50
N TYR A 65 -9.97 -1.58 14.57
CA TYR A 65 -8.51 -1.67 14.49
C TYR A 65 -8.02 -1.04 13.18
N LYS A 66 -7.06 -0.14 13.30
CA LYS A 66 -6.35 0.41 12.13
C LYS A 66 -5.27 -0.57 11.72
N ILE A 67 -5.16 -0.86 10.43
CA ILE A 67 -4.15 -1.74 9.85
C ILE A 67 -3.43 -1.06 8.69
N GLY A 68 -2.29 -1.60 8.28
CA GLY A 68 -1.50 -1.11 7.16
C GLY A 68 -0.98 0.32 7.38
N ILE A 69 -1.05 1.15 6.36
CA ILE A 69 -0.57 2.55 6.40
C ILE A 69 -1.27 3.36 7.50
N ARG A 70 -2.56 3.14 7.71
CA ARG A 70 -3.33 3.85 8.74
C ARG A 70 -2.94 3.51 10.17
N SER A 71 -2.24 2.42 10.40
CA SER A 71 -1.70 2.06 11.72
C SER A 71 -0.26 2.53 11.95
N GLY A 72 0.32 3.25 11.00
CA GLY A 72 1.73 3.64 11.03
C GLY A 72 2.68 2.51 10.65
N ALA A 73 2.22 1.50 9.92
CA ALA A 73 3.07 0.39 9.50
C ALA A 73 4.13 0.79 8.47
N THR A 74 3.97 1.93 7.81
CA THR A 74 4.94 2.44 6.84
C THR A 74 6.12 3.11 7.53
N ARG A 75 7.32 2.69 7.17
CA ARG A 75 8.55 3.29 7.67
C ARG A 75 8.75 4.66 7.01
N ALA A 76 8.74 5.73 7.79
CA ALA A 76 8.79 7.10 7.29
C ALA A 76 10.03 7.43 6.45
N SER A 77 11.16 6.78 6.70
CA SER A 77 12.42 7.04 6.00
C SER A 77 12.56 6.35 4.64
N THR A 78 11.79 5.29 4.40
CA THR A 78 11.96 4.44 3.20
C THR A 78 10.65 4.11 2.49
N GLY A 79 9.50 4.45 3.06
CA GLY A 79 8.19 4.00 2.56
C GLY A 79 7.93 2.51 2.71
N TYR A 80 8.90 1.75 3.25
CA TYR A 80 8.82 0.30 3.33
C TYR A 80 7.82 -0.16 4.39
N THR A 81 6.92 -1.04 4.02
CA THR A 81 5.76 -1.42 4.85
C THR A 81 5.64 -2.93 5.05
N PHE A 82 6.18 -3.73 4.14
CA PHE A 82 5.92 -5.17 4.03
C PHE A 82 6.13 -5.96 5.33
N LEU A 83 7.31 -5.87 5.96
CA LEU A 83 7.60 -6.59 7.21
C LEU A 83 6.71 -6.16 8.37
N ASN A 84 6.36 -4.87 8.43
CA ASN A 84 5.50 -4.35 9.48
C ASN A 84 4.06 -4.84 9.30
N ILE A 85 3.57 -4.93 8.06
CA ILE A 85 2.26 -5.50 7.75
C ILE A 85 2.22 -6.99 8.10
N GLN A 86 3.26 -7.74 7.80
CA GLN A 86 3.35 -9.16 8.16
C GLN A 86 3.21 -9.37 9.68
N LYS A 87 4.04 -8.70 10.46
CA LYS A 87 3.97 -8.76 11.94
C LYS A 87 2.61 -8.34 12.48
N GLN A 88 2.01 -7.31 11.89
CA GLN A 88 0.70 -6.84 12.27
C GLN A 88 -0.39 -7.87 11.96
N SER A 89 -0.31 -8.53 10.81
CA SER A 89 -1.25 -9.57 10.40
C SER A 89 -1.18 -10.79 11.33
N GLU A 90 0.02 -11.21 11.71
CA GLU A 90 0.22 -12.28 12.69
C GLU A 90 -0.42 -11.95 14.04
N PHE A 91 -0.13 -10.73 14.56
CA PHE A 91 -0.71 -10.26 15.81
C PHE A 91 -2.26 -10.26 15.79
N PHE A 92 -2.87 -9.79 14.70
CA PHE A 92 -4.33 -9.81 14.56
C PHE A 92 -4.88 -11.21 14.44
N ALA A 93 -4.24 -12.10 13.70
CA ALA A 93 -4.66 -13.49 13.59
C ALA A 93 -4.70 -14.18 14.96
N GLU A 94 -3.69 -13.97 15.79
CA GLU A 94 -3.65 -14.50 17.16
C GLU A 94 -4.74 -13.92 18.05
N LYS A 95 -4.99 -12.61 17.98
CA LYS A 95 -6.06 -11.95 18.73
C LYS A 95 -7.43 -12.50 18.37
N ILE A 96 -7.73 -12.66 17.09
CA ILE A 96 -9.00 -13.20 16.60
C ILE A 96 -9.18 -14.68 17.05
N ARG A 97 -8.12 -15.48 16.98
CA ARG A 97 -8.14 -16.88 17.49
C ARG A 97 -8.43 -16.93 18.99
N GLY A 98 -7.81 -16.05 19.77
CA GLY A 98 -8.03 -15.95 21.20
C GLY A 98 -9.47 -15.56 21.59
N ILE A 99 -10.13 -14.72 20.79
CA ILE A 99 -11.54 -14.35 20.98
C ILE A 99 -12.44 -15.56 20.70
N ASN A 100 -12.21 -16.26 19.59
CA ASN A 100 -13.01 -17.42 19.20
C ASN A 100 -12.89 -18.59 20.19
N SER A 101 -11.73 -18.79 20.81
CA SER A 101 -11.52 -19.83 21.82
C SER A 101 -12.27 -19.55 23.13
N LYS A 102 -12.44 -18.28 23.50
CA LYS A 102 -13.21 -17.89 24.69
C LYS A 102 -14.72 -18.02 24.49
N ASN A 103 -15.21 -17.82 23.27
CA ASN A 103 -16.64 -17.95 22.95
C ASN A 103 -17.11 -19.41 22.81
N LYS A 104 -16.19 -20.37 22.64
CA LYS A 104 -16.52 -21.81 22.60
C LYS A 104 -16.62 -22.46 23.98
N LYS A 105 -16.30 -21.72 25.06
CA LYS A 105 -16.35 -22.23 26.46
C LYS A 105 -17.56 -21.68 27.25
N LYS A 106 -18.52 -21.12 26.59
CA LYS A 106 -19.86 -20.80 27.12
C LYS A 106 -20.88 -21.69 26.40
#